data_514b8cea111378b93138ae4754c3b170
#
_entry.id   514b8cea111378b93138ae4754c3b170
#
_cell.length_a   1.000
_cell.length_b   1.000
_cell.length_c   1.000
_cell.angle_alpha   90.00
_cell.angle_beta   90.00
_cell.angle_gamma   90.00
#
_symmetry.space_group_name_H-M   'P 1'
#
loop_
_entity.id
_entity.type
_entity.pdbx_description
1 polymer ?
#
loop_
_entity_poly.entity_id
_entity_poly.type
_entity_poly.pdbx_seq_one_letter_code
_entity_poly.pdbx_strand_id
1 'polypeptide(L)'
;LSADAVDIHFGVSNTTFVEQNIKRLMLEAAKASALVCDHTKFGNTALAKVCRLDELEHIITDEGISPSLREEMERLGLPVIVVQTWKASSK
;
A
#
# COMPACT_ATOMS: atom_id res chain seq x y z
N LEU A 1 4.40 2.79 -6.34
CA LEU A 1 5.40 2.41 -5.36
C LEU A 1 5.02 1.12 -4.63
N SER A 2 5.99 0.47 -4.10
CA SER A 2 5.81 -0.77 -3.35
C SER A 2 6.25 -0.53 -1.91
N ALA A 3 5.94 -1.50 -1.03
CA ALA A 3 6.22 -1.34 0.38
C ALA A 3 6.58 -2.67 1.02
N ASP A 4 7.32 -2.60 2.11
CA ASP A 4 7.59 -3.78 2.94
C ASP A 4 6.44 -4.05 3.89
N ALA A 5 5.73 -3.01 4.30
CA ALA A 5 4.63 -3.15 5.24
C ALA A 5 3.62 -2.03 5.02
N VAL A 6 2.35 -2.33 5.25
CA VAL A 6 1.26 -1.37 5.14
C VAL A 6 0.36 -1.54 6.35
N ASP A 7 0.12 -0.44 7.07
CA ASP A 7 -0.80 -0.43 8.20
C ASP A 7 -1.78 0.71 8.01
N ILE A 8 -3.04 0.45 8.35
CA ILE A 8 -4.10 1.42 8.07
C ILE A 8 -3.89 2.74 8.81
N HIS A 9 -3.24 2.70 9.95
CA HIS A 9 -2.98 3.90 10.76
C HIS A 9 -1.56 4.41 10.62
N PHE A 10 -0.58 3.50 10.59
CA PHE A 10 0.82 3.91 10.48
C PHE A 10 1.16 4.35 9.07
N GLY A 11 0.59 3.67 8.05
CA GLY A 11 0.85 4.00 6.66
C GLY A 11 1.81 3.03 5.99
N VAL A 12 2.47 3.52 4.95
CA VAL A 12 3.43 2.75 4.15
C VAL A 12 4.80 2.85 4.79
N SER A 13 5.48 1.73 4.95
CA SER A 13 6.80 1.74 5.56
C SER A 13 7.74 0.74 4.90
N ASN A 14 9.04 0.98 5.10
CA ASN A 14 10.10 0.15 4.54
C ASN A 14 11.09 -0.22 5.63
N THR A 15 11.91 -1.24 5.35
CA THR A 15 12.86 -1.75 6.33
C THR A 15 14.09 -0.87 6.47
N THR A 16 14.38 0.01 5.51
CA THR A 16 15.55 0.89 5.58
C THR A 16 15.17 2.34 5.37
N PHE A 17 15.94 3.25 5.99
CA PHE A 17 15.73 4.67 5.80
C PHE A 17 16.16 5.14 4.41
N VAL A 18 17.08 4.44 3.77
CA VAL A 18 17.50 4.79 2.41
C VAL A 18 16.31 4.60 1.46
N GLU A 19 15.65 3.45 1.53
CA GLU A 19 14.48 3.21 0.71
C GLU A 19 13.36 4.20 1.01
N GLN A 20 13.16 4.52 2.28
CA GLN A 20 12.16 5.48 2.70
C GLN A 20 12.41 6.86 2.07
N ASN A 21 13.65 7.34 2.08
CA ASN A 21 13.98 8.64 1.52
C ASN A 21 13.75 8.68 0.02
N ILE A 22 14.18 7.63 -0.69
CA ILE A 22 14.02 7.58 -2.15
C ILE A 22 12.53 7.58 -2.51
N LYS A 23 11.75 6.77 -1.83
CA LYS A 23 10.32 6.69 -2.12
C LYS A 23 9.61 7.97 -1.76
N ARG A 24 10.01 8.64 -0.68
CA ARG A 24 9.42 9.92 -0.31
C ARG A 24 9.68 10.97 -1.38
N LEU A 25 10.90 11.02 -1.90
CA LEU A 25 11.23 11.96 -2.97
C LEU A 25 10.44 11.66 -4.25
N MET A 26 10.29 10.37 -4.58
CA MET A 26 9.51 9.99 -5.75
C MET A 26 8.04 10.40 -5.59
N LEU A 27 7.50 10.21 -4.39
CA LEU A 27 6.12 10.57 -4.11
C LEU A 27 5.90 12.07 -4.26
N GLU A 28 6.82 12.86 -3.73
CA GLU A 28 6.70 14.31 -3.80
C GLU A 28 6.82 14.85 -5.23
N ALA A 29 7.57 14.15 -6.07
CA ALA A 29 7.77 14.56 -7.45
C ALA A 29 6.63 14.11 -8.37
N ALA A 30 5.83 13.15 -7.95
CA ALA A 30 4.80 12.57 -8.80
C ALA A 30 3.54 13.45 -8.80
N LYS A 31 2.87 13.52 -9.95
CA LYS A 31 1.57 14.18 -10.04
C LYS A 31 0.46 13.28 -9.52
N ALA A 32 0.65 11.98 -9.66
CA ALA A 32 -0.28 10.99 -9.16
C ALA A 32 0.54 9.85 -8.60
N SER A 33 0.07 9.23 -7.53
CA SER A 33 0.82 8.17 -6.88
C SER A 33 -0.09 7.00 -6.56
N ALA A 34 0.49 5.80 -6.65
CA ALA A 34 -0.23 4.58 -6.35
C ALA A 34 0.68 3.63 -5.58
N LEU A 35 0.09 2.95 -4.61
CA LEU A 35 0.73 1.83 -3.93
C LEU A 35 0.22 0.55 -4.57
N VAL A 36 1.14 -0.34 -4.94
CA VAL A 36 0.78 -1.64 -5.49
C VAL A 36 1.46 -2.69 -4.62
N CYS A 37 0.68 -3.50 -3.95
CA CYS A 37 1.24 -4.55 -3.10
C CYS A 37 0.22 -5.67 -2.92
N ASP A 38 0.73 -6.87 -2.62
CA ASP A 38 -0.16 -7.98 -2.34
C ASP A 38 -0.71 -7.86 -0.92
N HIS A 39 -1.75 -8.64 -0.64
CA HIS A 39 -2.47 -8.54 0.62
C HIS A 39 -1.61 -8.87 1.84
N THR A 40 -0.51 -9.60 1.66
CA THR A 40 0.31 -10.04 2.79
C THR A 40 1.06 -8.88 3.45
N LYS A 41 1.14 -7.73 2.79
CA LYS A 41 1.83 -6.57 3.34
C LYS A 41 0.99 -5.79 4.33
N PHE A 42 -0.31 -5.99 4.33
CA PHE A 42 -1.22 -5.26 5.21
C PHE A 42 -1.16 -5.78 6.64
N GLY A 43 -1.42 -4.89 7.58
CA GLY A 43 -1.44 -5.24 8.98
C GLY A 43 -0.07 -5.21 9.64
N ASN A 44 0.96 -4.81 8.92
CA ASN A 44 2.33 -4.78 9.42
C ASN A 44 2.92 -3.39 9.36
N THR A 45 3.94 -3.14 10.16
CA THR A 45 4.72 -1.92 10.09
C THR A 45 6.18 -2.29 9.99
N ALA A 46 6.95 -1.43 9.33
CA ALA A 46 8.38 -1.60 9.21
C ALA A 46 9.09 -0.39 9.81
N LEU A 47 10.41 -0.38 9.75
CA LEU A 47 11.23 0.59 10.48
C LEU A 47 10.96 2.03 10.09
N ALA A 48 10.88 2.32 8.79
CA ALA A 48 10.84 3.69 8.29
C ALA A 48 9.54 3.97 7.55
N LYS A 49 8.77 4.93 8.04
CA LYS A 49 7.51 5.31 7.41
C LYS A 49 7.78 6.13 6.16
N VAL A 50 7.10 5.77 5.07
CA VAL A 50 7.17 6.50 3.81
C VAL A 50 6.09 7.57 3.73
N CYS A 51 4.81 7.17 3.95
CA CYS A 51 3.69 8.10 3.84
C CYS A 51 2.46 7.51 4.53
N ARG A 52 1.45 8.37 4.73
CA ARG A 52 0.14 7.90 5.14
C ARG A 52 -0.61 7.39 3.92
N LEU A 53 -1.58 6.52 4.14
CA LEU A 53 -2.36 5.98 3.03
C LEU A 53 -3.19 7.04 2.32
N ASP A 54 -3.62 8.07 3.04
CA ASP A 54 -4.43 9.14 2.44
C ASP A 54 -3.61 10.10 1.58
N GLU A 55 -2.29 9.95 1.57
CA GLU A 55 -1.44 10.72 0.65
C GLU A 55 -1.37 10.11 -0.74
N LEU A 56 -1.91 8.92 -0.92
CA LEU A 56 -1.85 8.19 -2.19
C LEU A 56 -3.12 8.38 -2.98
N GLU A 57 -3.01 8.38 -4.32
CA GLU A 57 -4.16 8.45 -5.19
C GLU A 57 -4.85 7.12 -5.35
N HIS A 58 -4.09 6.04 -5.27
CA HIS A 58 -4.63 4.69 -5.40
C HIS A 58 -3.87 3.72 -4.51
N ILE A 59 -4.60 2.76 -3.95
CA ILE A 59 -4.03 1.65 -3.19
C ILE A 59 -4.53 0.38 -3.87
N ILE A 60 -3.65 -0.32 -4.57
CA ILE A 60 -4.01 -1.47 -5.38
C ILE A 60 -3.49 -2.74 -4.72
N THR A 61 -4.38 -3.66 -4.47
CA THR A 61 -4.02 -4.94 -3.85
C THR A 61 -4.86 -6.06 -4.47
N ASP A 62 -4.65 -7.29 -4.01
CA ASP A 62 -5.34 -8.44 -4.57
C ASP A 62 -6.51 -8.87 -3.68
N GLU A 63 -7.29 -9.84 -4.19
CA GLU A 63 -8.50 -10.30 -3.51
C GLU A 63 -8.23 -11.09 -2.24
N GLY A 64 -6.98 -11.37 -1.91
CA GLY A 64 -6.63 -12.02 -0.65
C GLY A 64 -6.77 -11.11 0.57
N ILE A 65 -6.99 -9.80 0.35
CA ILE A 65 -7.19 -8.88 1.46
C ILE A 65 -8.45 -9.26 2.23
N SER A 66 -8.41 -9.16 3.57
CA SER A 66 -9.56 -9.54 4.37
C SER A 66 -10.73 -8.59 4.10
N PRO A 67 -11.96 -9.12 4.04
CA PRO A 67 -13.12 -8.26 3.81
C PRO A 67 -13.28 -7.18 4.87
N SER A 68 -12.98 -7.47 6.11
CA SER A 68 -13.12 -6.47 7.18
C SER A 68 -12.12 -5.33 7.00
N LEU A 69 -10.90 -5.63 6.59
CA LEU A 69 -9.90 -4.59 6.34
C LEU A 69 -10.30 -3.73 5.14
N ARG A 70 -10.80 -4.38 4.08
CA ARG A 70 -11.26 -3.64 2.91
C ARG A 70 -12.40 -2.71 3.27
N GLU A 71 -13.36 -3.20 4.06
CA GLU A 71 -14.48 -2.36 4.49
C GLU A 71 -14.00 -1.18 5.32
N GLU A 72 -13.03 -1.41 6.21
CA GLU A 72 -12.52 -0.33 7.04
C GLU A 72 -11.84 0.73 6.19
N MET A 73 -11.04 0.32 5.20
CA MET A 73 -10.39 1.27 4.31
C MET A 73 -11.41 2.07 3.51
N GLU A 74 -12.45 1.41 3.02
CA GLU A 74 -13.51 2.10 2.28
C GLU A 74 -14.28 3.08 3.17
N ARG A 75 -14.54 2.69 4.41
CA ARG A 75 -15.21 3.55 5.36
C ARG A 75 -14.39 4.80 5.68
N LEU A 76 -13.06 4.67 5.68
CA LEU A 76 -12.17 5.79 5.91
C LEU A 76 -11.97 6.65 4.66
N GLY A 77 -12.58 6.28 3.55
CA GLY A 77 -12.45 7.04 2.32
C GLY A 77 -11.15 6.83 1.58
N LEU A 78 -10.43 5.76 1.87
CA LEU A 78 -9.16 5.48 1.20
C LEU A 78 -9.40 4.94 -0.20
N PRO A 79 -8.53 5.30 -1.16
CA PRO A 79 -8.74 4.94 -2.57
C PRO A 79 -8.26 3.52 -2.90
N VAL A 80 -8.88 2.53 -2.29
CA VAL A 80 -8.46 1.14 -2.43
C VAL A 80 -9.10 0.52 -3.67
N ILE A 81 -8.30 -0.21 -4.43
CA ILE A 81 -8.72 -0.97 -5.60
C ILE A 81 -8.26 -2.41 -5.40
N VAL A 82 -9.20 -3.34 -5.43
CA VAL A 82 -8.89 -4.76 -5.27
C VAL A 82 -8.98 -5.41 -6.64
N VAL A 83 -7.88 -6.01 -7.07
CA VAL A 83 -7.83 -6.68 -8.37
C VAL A 83 -7.79 -8.18 -8.15
N GLN A 84 -8.36 -8.91 -9.10
CA GLN A 84 -8.34 -10.36 -9.03
C GLN A 84 -6.95 -10.85 -9.42
N THR A 85 -6.40 -11.73 -8.59
CA THR A 85 -5.11 -12.29 -8.87
C THR A 85 -5.15 -13.08 -10.17
N TRP A 86 -4.19 -12.80 -11.05
CA TRP A 86 -4.12 -13.47 -12.32
C TRP A 86 -3.77 -14.94 -12.13
N LYS A 87 -4.62 -15.81 -12.61
CA LYS A 87 -4.44 -17.24 -12.43
C LYS A 87 -3.59 -17.88 -13.52
N ALA A 88 -3.09 -17.09 -14.44
CA ALA A 88 -2.22 -17.63 -15.48
C ALA A 88 -1.01 -18.31 -14.89
N SER A 89 -0.57 -17.85 -13.74
CA SER A 89 0.52 -18.50 -13.03
C SER A 89 0.18 -19.93 -12.64
N SER A 90 -1.09 -20.25 -12.59
CA SER A 90 -1.53 -21.59 -12.28
C SER A 90 -1.59 -22.47 -13.51
N LYS A 91 -1.36 -21.88 -14.64
CA LYS A 91 -1.35 -22.66 -15.86
C LYS A 91 -0.10 -23.43 -15.99
#